data_5b89bd0507413703db4584463b4aab68
#
_entry.id   5b89bd0507413703db4584463b4aab68
#
_cell.length_a   1.000
_cell.length_b   1.000
_cell.length_c   1.000
_cell.angle_alpha   90.00
_cell.angle_beta   90.00
_cell.angle_gamma   90.00
#
_symmetry.space_group_name_H-M   'P 1'
#
loop_
_entity.id
_entity.type
_entity.pdbx_description
1 polymer ?
#
loop_
_entity_poly.entity_id
_entity_poly.type
_entity_poly.pdbx_seq_one_letter_code
_entity_poly.pdbx_strand_id
1 'polypeptide(L)'
;AKHTKSRILYWIAAVVILIPVLLLGYIYLSAKESAGTPTVGSRFDNSLDPAITEEQLTKVKDALKFDGAENVEVNLKSATLRITIDLDDKAGSSKVKSVLNDAYDKVVKILPVKTYFTNQKDVRMYDLDIHVYNFIPEGDDTSGWVYKEKVKNASAKKAVTDTLSSARNKKQANKLLEEQKKDK
;
A
#
# COMPACT_ATOMS: atom_id res chain seq x y z
N ALA A 1 -7.64 -53.18 33.74
CA ALA A 1 -7.60 -52.80 32.30
C ALA A 1 -8.52 -51.63 31.91
N LYS A 2 -9.53 -51.22 32.68
CA LYS A 2 -10.47 -50.11 32.36
C LYS A 2 -9.84 -48.70 32.52
N HIS A 3 -8.97 -48.48 33.49
CA HIS A 3 -8.38 -47.16 33.78
C HIS A 3 -7.33 -46.73 32.75
N THR A 4 -6.65 -47.65 32.09
CA THR A 4 -5.59 -47.33 31.10
C THR A 4 -6.21 -46.81 29.79
N LYS A 5 -7.34 -47.36 29.36
CA LYS A 5 -8.06 -46.92 28.16
C LYS A 5 -8.61 -45.49 28.29
N SER A 6 -9.11 -45.13 29.47
CA SER A 6 -9.59 -43.78 29.76
C SER A 6 -8.45 -42.75 29.67
N ARG A 7 -7.28 -43.03 30.23
CA ARG A 7 -6.12 -42.11 30.17
C ARG A 7 -5.64 -41.88 28.76
N ILE A 8 -5.59 -42.88 27.92
CA ILE A 8 -5.21 -42.76 26.49
C ILE A 8 -6.20 -41.88 25.75
N LEU A 9 -7.50 -42.01 26.03
CA LEU A 9 -8.55 -41.20 25.40
C LEU A 9 -8.39 -39.73 25.76
N TYR A 10 -8.09 -39.40 27.01
CA TYR A 10 -7.79 -38.04 27.44
C TYR A 10 -6.55 -37.42 26.75
N TRP A 11 -5.50 -38.24 26.58
CA TRP A 11 -4.30 -37.78 25.87
C TRP A 11 -4.56 -37.51 24.38
N ILE A 12 -5.35 -38.36 23.73
CA ILE A 12 -5.76 -38.17 22.33
C ILE A 12 -6.60 -36.88 22.21
N ALA A 13 -7.59 -36.71 23.10
CA ALA A 13 -8.40 -35.50 23.10
C ALA A 13 -7.57 -34.20 23.33
N ALA A 14 -6.60 -34.28 24.24
CA ALA A 14 -5.69 -33.16 24.51
C ALA A 14 -4.85 -32.80 23.28
N VAL A 15 -4.32 -33.78 22.56
CA VAL A 15 -3.54 -33.57 21.33
C VAL A 15 -4.39 -32.98 20.21
N VAL A 16 -5.62 -33.48 20.04
CA VAL A 16 -6.57 -33.00 19.03
C VAL A 16 -6.94 -31.52 19.25
N ILE A 17 -7.04 -31.10 20.52
CA ILE A 17 -7.31 -29.69 20.86
C ILE A 17 -6.04 -28.82 20.76
N LEU A 18 -4.90 -29.37 21.16
CA LEU A 18 -3.62 -28.65 21.20
C LEU A 18 -3.13 -28.23 19.79
N ILE A 19 -3.29 -29.09 18.80
CA ILE A 19 -2.84 -28.86 17.43
C ILE A 19 -3.51 -27.60 16.82
N PRO A 20 -4.85 -27.45 16.82
CA PRO A 20 -5.50 -26.23 16.32
C PRO A 20 -5.10 -24.98 17.08
N VAL A 21 -4.94 -25.08 18.41
CA VAL A 21 -4.52 -23.92 19.24
C VAL A 21 -3.11 -23.45 18.88
N LEU A 22 -2.19 -24.40 18.69
CA LEU A 22 -0.82 -24.06 18.27
C LEU A 22 -0.78 -23.48 16.85
N LEU A 23 -1.59 -24.00 15.93
CA LEU A 23 -1.71 -23.46 14.56
C LEU A 23 -2.28 -22.05 14.57
N LEU A 24 -3.33 -21.78 15.32
CA LEU A 24 -3.91 -20.45 15.46
C LEU A 24 -2.92 -19.47 16.13
N GLY A 25 -2.20 -19.93 17.16
CA GLY A 25 -1.14 -19.15 17.80
C GLY A 25 0.00 -18.80 16.82
N TYR A 26 0.44 -19.77 16.02
CA TYR A 26 1.44 -19.54 14.98
C TYR A 26 0.97 -18.55 13.92
N ILE A 27 -0.26 -18.70 13.42
CA ILE A 27 -0.85 -17.77 12.44
C ILE A 27 -0.96 -16.36 13.04
N TYR A 28 -1.40 -16.23 14.29
CA TYR A 28 -1.52 -14.94 14.97
C TYR A 28 -0.16 -14.27 15.14
N LEU A 29 0.87 -14.99 15.58
CA LEU A 29 2.22 -14.44 15.73
C LEU A 29 2.83 -14.05 14.38
N SER A 30 2.68 -14.90 13.36
CA SER A 30 3.15 -14.64 12.00
C SER A 30 2.45 -13.43 11.38
N ALA A 31 1.14 -13.26 11.60
CA ALA A 31 0.41 -12.08 11.14
C ALA A 31 0.86 -10.80 11.85
N LYS A 32 1.20 -10.89 13.14
CA LYS A 32 1.68 -9.74 13.92
C LYS A 32 3.09 -9.32 13.52
N GLU A 33 3.98 -10.27 13.20
CA GLU A 33 5.32 -9.98 12.68
C GLU A 33 5.28 -9.36 11.28
N SER A 34 4.29 -9.74 10.46
CA SER A 34 4.10 -9.18 9.11
C SER A 34 3.39 -7.84 9.10
N ALA A 35 2.75 -7.45 10.21
CA ALA A 35 2.06 -6.18 10.32
C ALA A 35 3.07 -5.02 10.30
N GLY A 36 3.07 -4.26 9.22
CA GLY A 36 3.89 -3.08 9.03
C GLY A 36 5.26 -3.32 8.38
N THR A 37 5.60 -4.54 7.98
CA THR A 37 6.77 -4.78 7.12
C THR A 37 6.41 -4.52 5.65
N PRO A 38 7.30 -3.94 4.84
CA PRO A 38 7.09 -3.79 3.41
C PRO A 38 6.88 -5.17 2.76
N THR A 39 5.80 -5.31 1.98
CA THR A 39 5.51 -6.57 1.30
C THR A 39 6.22 -6.60 -0.05
N VAL A 40 7.16 -7.53 -0.22
CA VAL A 40 7.82 -7.79 -1.50
C VAL A 40 7.13 -8.99 -2.17
N GLY A 41 6.57 -8.76 -3.35
CA GLY A 41 6.00 -9.84 -4.14
C GLY A 41 7.10 -10.59 -4.89
N SER A 42 7.30 -11.86 -4.60
CA SER A 42 8.40 -12.70 -5.11
C SER A 42 8.38 -13.00 -6.63
N ARG A 43 7.36 -12.56 -7.35
CA ARG A 43 7.16 -12.93 -8.77
C ARG A 43 8.22 -12.35 -9.73
N PHE A 44 9.00 -11.35 -9.30
CA PHE A 44 9.97 -10.62 -10.15
C PHE A 44 11.36 -10.47 -9.52
N ASP A 45 11.67 -11.21 -8.45
CA ASP A 45 12.91 -11.07 -7.68
C ASP A 45 14.20 -11.25 -8.52
N ASN A 46 14.13 -11.90 -9.67
CA ASN A 46 15.29 -12.19 -10.50
C ASN A 46 15.27 -11.51 -11.88
N SER A 47 14.27 -10.66 -12.19
CA SER A 47 14.11 -10.08 -13.52
C SER A 47 14.40 -8.58 -13.59
N LEU A 48 14.48 -7.89 -12.46
CA LEU A 48 14.74 -6.45 -12.37
C LEU A 48 16.13 -6.21 -11.80
N ASP A 49 16.98 -5.54 -12.58
CA ASP A 49 18.36 -5.23 -12.18
C ASP A 49 18.62 -3.72 -12.33
N PRO A 50 18.93 -3.03 -11.22
CA PRO A 50 19.02 -3.53 -9.84
C PRO A 50 17.65 -3.76 -9.21
N ALA A 51 17.54 -4.82 -8.39
CA ALA A 51 16.36 -5.06 -7.58
C ALA A 51 16.28 -4.08 -6.39
N ILE A 52 15.05 -3.67 -6.03
CA ILE A 52 14.81 -2.93 -4.79
C ILE A 52 14.85 -3.93 -3.62
N THR A 53 15.72 -3.67 -2.65
CA THR A 53 15.91 -4.53 -1.48
C THR A 53 14.98 -4.16 -0.32
N GLU A 54 14.73 -5.10 0.59
CA GLU A 54 13.95 -4.84 1.82
C GLU A 54 14.59 -3.76 2.69
N GLU A 55 15.92 -3.69 2.75
CA GLU A 55 16.62 -2.62 3.46
C GLU A 55 16.29 -1.24 2.87
N GLN A 56 16.23 -1.14 1.54
CA GLN A 56 15.86 0.10 0.85
C GLN A 56 14.40 0.45 1.10
N LEU A 57 13.48 -0.53 1.11
CA LEU A 57 12.07 -0.30 1.44
C LEU A 57 11.89 0.20 2.87
N THR A 58 12.66 -0.37 3.82
CA THR A 58 12.68 0.10 5.21
C THR A 58 13.18 1.55 5.30
N LYS A 59 14.29 1.87 4.62
CA LYS A 59 14.80 3.26 4.54
C LYS A 59 13.78 4.22 3.94
N VAL A 60 13.05 3.81 2.91
CA VAL A 60 11.96 4.60 2.33
C VAL A 60 10.87 4.83 3.36
N LYS A 61 10.38 3.78 4.02
CA LYS A 61 9.34 3.89 5.06
C LYS A 61 9.76 4.81 6.20
N ASP A 62 11.00 4.69 6.67
CA ASP A 62 11.53 5.53 7.74
C ASP A 62 11.67 7.01 7.34
N ALA A 63 11.99 7.27 6.09
CA ALA A 63 12.07 8.63 5.56
C ALA A 63 10.71 9.31 5.40
N LEU A 64 9.63 8.54 5.26
CA LEU A 64 8.27 9.03 5.01
C LEU A 64 7.49 9.39 6.29
N LYS A 65 8.18 9.73 7.37
CA LYS A 65 7.56 10.25 8.58
C LYS A 65 7.21 11.73 8.36
N PHE A 66 5.90 12.02 8.35
CA PHE A 66 5.36 13.37 8.19
C PHE A 66 4.53 13.75 9.41
N ASP A 67 4.57 15.03 9.76
CA ASP A 67 3.67 15.57 10.77
C ASP A 67 2.21 15.52 10.28
N GLY A 68 1.33 14.92 11.10
CA GLY A 68 -0.07 14.68 10.76
C GLY A 68 -0.30 13.47 9.84
N ALA A 69 0.69 12.58 9.65
CA ALA A 69 0.46 11.28 9.03
C ALA A 69 -0.01 10.27 10.08
N GLU A 70 -1.17 9.67 9.85
CA GLU A 70 -1.76 8.64 10.71
C GLU A 70 -1.27 7.25 10.32
N ASN A 71 -1.09 7.01 9.02
CA ASN A 71 -0.56 5.75 8.51
C ASN A 71 0.34 5.96 7.28
N VAL A 72 1.39 5.14 7.17
CA VAL A 72 2.27 5.10 6.01
C VAL A 72 2.55 3.65 5.64
N GLU A 73 2.15 3.27 4.44
CA GLU A 73 2.39 1.95 3.86
C GLU A 73 3.35 2.04 2.69
N VAL A 74 4.29 1.10 2.64
CA VAL A 74 5.26 0.96 1.54
C VAL A 74 5.19 -0.48 1.06
N ASN A 75 4.70 -0.69 -0.15
CA ASN A 75 4.47 -2.01 -0.72
C ASN A 75 5.13 -2.13 -2.09
N LEU A 76 5.97 -3.15 -2.27
CA LEU A 76 6.52 -3.52 -3.57
C LEU A 76 5.81 -4.77 -4.09
N LYS A 77 5.02 -4.61 -5.15
CA LYS A 77 4.24 -5.71 -5.73
C LYS A 77 4.24 -5.62 -7.25
N SER A 78 4.58 -6.73 -7.90
CA SER A 78 4.53 -6.84 -9.36
C SER A 78 5.26 -5.70 -10.09
N ALA A 79 6.47 -5.37 -9.68
CA ALA A 79 7.30 -4.29 -10.21
C ALA A 79 6.71 -2.87 -10.01
N THR A 80 5.81 -2.69 -9.07
CA THR A 80 5.29 -1.37 -8.68
C THR A 80 5.60 -1.10 -7.21
N LEU A 81 6.35 -0.05 -6.93
CA LEU A 81 6.52 0.48 -5.59
C LEU A 81 5.34 1.41 -5.30
N ARG A 82 4.40 0.93 -4.49
CA ARG A 82 3.25 1.70 -4.05
C ARG A 82 3.44 2.21 -2.64
N ILE A 83 3.22 3.49 -2.47
CA ILE A 83 3.29 4.18 -1.19
C ILE A 83 1.94 4.82 -0.94
N THR A 84 1.37 4.56 0.22
CA THR A 84 0.09 5.14 0.65
C THR A 84 0.32 5.88 1.95
N ILE A 85 -0.07 7.17 1.98
CA ILE A 85 0.05 8.04 3.14
C ILE A 85 -1.33 8.55 3.49
N ASP A 86 -1.78 8.18 4.68
CA ASP A 86 -3.01 8.64 5.31
C ASP A 86 -2.68 9.80 6.24
N LEU A 87 -3.30 10.95 6.01
CA LEU A 87 -3.11 12.15 6.82
C LEU A 87 -4.33 12.36 7.72
N ASP A 88 -4.20 13.22 8.70
CA ASP A 88 -5.32 13.71 9.52
C ASP A 88 -6.50 14.13 8.63
N ASP A 89 -7.72 13.75 9.01
CA ASP A 89 -8.97 13.98 8.27
C ASP A 89 -9.18 15.46 7.88
N LYS A 90 -8.61 16.38 8.64
CA LYS A 90 -8.70 17.84 8.41
C LYS A 90 -7.60 18.36 7.48
N ALA A 91 -6.70 17.50 6.99
CA ALA A 91 -5.64 17.91 6.09
C ALA A 91 -6.22 18.46 4.78
N GLY A 92 -5.99 19.74 4.52
CA GLY A 92 -6.46 20.39 3.29
C GLY A 92 -5.60 20.06 2.07
N SER A 93 -6.11 20.43 0.89
CA SER A 93 -5.48 20.15 -0.41
C SER A 93 -4.02 20.63 -0.52
N SER A 94 -3.66 21.72 0.14
CA SER A 94 -2.29 22.24 0.14
C SER A 94 -1.34 21.32 0.92
N LYS A 95 -1.78 20.82 2.09
CA LYS A 95 -1.01 19.87 2.91
C LYS A 95 -0.82 18.55 2.17
N VAL A 96 -1.91 17.96 1.63
CA VAL A 96 -1.86 16.72 0.83
C VAL A 96 -0.90 16.88 -0.35
N LYS A 97 -0.94 18.01 -1.08
CA LYS A 97 -0.03 18.28 -2.20
C LYS A 97 1.43 18.42 -1.75
N SER A 98 1.69 19.11 -0.63
CA SER A 98 3.04 19.25 -0.08
C SER A 98 3.62 17.90 0.29
N VAL A 99 2.88 17.12 1.10
CA VAL A 99 3.31 15.77 1.52
C VAL A 99 3.56 14.86 0.31
N LEU A 100 2.70 14.90 -0.71
CA LEU A 100 2.88 14.13 -1.94
C LEU A 100 4.20 14.45 -2.65
N ASN A 101 4.55 15.74 -2.77
CA ASN A 101 5.80 16.14 -3.41
C ASN A 101 7.01 15.79 -2.55
N ASP A 102 6.94 16.07 -1.26
CA ASP A 102 8.02 15.75 -0.32
C ASP A 102 8.26 14.24 -0.22
N ALA A 103 7.19 13.43 -0.26
CA ALA A 103 7.30 11.97 -0.31
C ALA A 103 8.02 11.52 -1.59
N TYR A 104 7.63 12.04 -2.74
CA TYR A 104 8.30 11.74 -4.00
C TYR A 104 9.81 12.09 -3.93
N ASP A 105 10.14 13.28 -3.45
CA ASP A 105 11.52 13.76 -3.38
C ASP A 105 12.36 12.91 -2.40
N LYS A 106 11.78 12.47 -1.28
CA LYS A 106 12.45 11.57 -0.32
C LYS A 106 12.69 10.18 -0.92
N VAL A 107 11.69 9.63 -1.61
CA VAL A 107 11.81 8.32 -2.28
C VAL A 107 12.90 8.34 -3.33
N VAL A 108 12.92 9.33 -4.21
CA VAL A 108 13.89 9.37 -5.32
C VAL A 108 15.32 9.72 -4.89
N LYS A 109 15.50 10.22 -3.67
CA LYS A 109 16.83 10.34 -3.04
C LYS A 109 17.39 8.98 -2.63
N ILE A 110 16.53 8.06 -2.18
CA ILE A 110 16.92 6.71 -1.75
C ILE A 110 16.98 5.77 -2.97
N LEU A 111 16.00 5.90 -3.86
CA LEU A 111 15.84 5.10 -5.06
C LEU A 111 15.85 6.02 -6.29
N PRO A 112 17.03 6.33 -6.87
CA PRO A 112 17.15 7.27 -7.97
C PRO A 112 16.30 6.88 -9.19
N VAL A 113 15.57 7.86 -9.75
CA VAL A 113 14.62 7.67 -10.87
C VAL A 113 15.25 6.96 -12.06
N LYS A 114 16.47 7.35 -12.44
CA LYS A 114 17.16 6.76 -13.60
C LYS A 114 17.52 5.29 -13.39
N THR A 115 17.76 4.90 -12.15
CA THR A 115 18.20 3.55 -11.78
C THR A 115 17.01 2.61 -11.60
N TYR A 116 15.97 3.05 -10.87
CA TYR A 116 14.87 2.18 -10.44
C TYR A 116 13.58 2.40 -11.22
N PHE A 117 13.31 3.64 -11.66
CA PHE A 117 12.00 4.02 -12.21
C PHE A 117 12.10 4.49 -13.68
N THR A 118 13.08 3.99 -14.44
CA THR A 118 13.23 4.30 -15.87
C THR A 118 13.66 3.03 -16.58
N ASN A 119 12.89 2.60 -17.58
CA ASN A 119 13.25 1.46 -18.41
C ASN A 119 14.61 1.69 -19.09
N GLN A 120 15.43 0.66 -19.09
CA GLN A 120 16.71 0.64 -19.81
C GLN A 120 16.55 -0.33 -20.99
N LYS A 121 17.10 0.03 -22.13
CA LYS A 121 17.02 -0.68 -23.43
C LYS A 121 16.11 -1.92 -23.49
N ASP A 122 16.50 -3.03 -22.84
CA ASP A 122 15.79 -4.31 -22.87
C ASP A 122 15.29 -4.75 -21.49
N VAL A 123 15.47 -3.89 -20.46
CA VAL A 123 15.07 -4.20 -19.07
C VAL A 123 13.92 -3.29 -18.65
N ARG A 124 12.81 -3.93 -18.29
CA ARG A 124 11.69 -3.24 -17.68
C ARG A 124 12.01 -2.96 -16.22
N MET A 125 11.83 -1.71 -15.79
CA MET A 125 12.08 -1.27 -14.43
C MET A 125 10.79 -1.05 -13.64
N TYR A 126 10.91 -0.61 -12.41
CA TYR A 126 9.78 -0.40 -11.51
C TYR A 126 8.96 0.83 -11.88
N ASP A 127 7.67 0.77 -11.63
CA ASP A 127 6.80 1.94 -11.53
C ASP A 127 6.78 2.44 -10.08
N LEU A 128 6.71 3.76 -9.88
CA LEU A 128 6.51 4.39 -8.57
C LEU A 128 5.13 5.02 -8.53
N ASP A 129 4.36 4.67 -7.51
CA ASP A 129 2.98 5.09 -7.34
C ASP A 129 2.78 5.57 -5.89
N ILE A 130 2.59 6.88 -5.70
CA ILE A 130 2.44 7.51 -4.38
C ILE A 130 1.06 8.10 -4.25
N HIS A 131 0.33 7.65 -3.24
CA HIS A 131 -1.00 8.08 -2.87
C HIS A 131 -0.96 8.85 -1.56
N VAL A 132 -1.60 10.01 -1.51
CA VAL A 132 -1.78 10.79 -0.27
C VAL A 132 -3.22 11.27 -0.20
N TYR A 133 -3.88 10.99 0.92
CA TYR A 133 -5.25 11.41 1.18
C TYR A 133 -5.43 11.81 2.64
N ASN A 134 -6.54 12.51 2.93
CA ASN A 134 -6.91 12.86 4.29
C ASN A 134 -7.90 11.87 4.91
N PHE A 135 -8.82 11.32 4.15
CA PHE A 135 -9.72 10.23 4.56
C PHE A 135 -10.27 9.51 3.32
N ILE A 136 -10.86 8.35 3.51
CA ILE A 136 -11.62 7.63 2.47
C ILE A 136 -13.10 7.75 2.82
N PRO A 137 -13.93 8.37 1.95
CA PRO A 137 -15.35 8.56 2.24
C PRO A 137 -16.09 7.22 2.42
N GLU A 138 -16.92 7.14 3.45
CA GLU A 138 -17.91 6.08 3.62
C GLU A 138 -19.26 6.58 3.09
N GLY A 139 -19.66 6.11 1.89
CA GLY A 139 -20.90 6.51 1.22
C GLY A 139 -20.74 7.70 0.27
N ASP A 140 -21.81 8.47 0.11
CA ASP A 140 -21.92 9.50 -0.94
C ASP A 140 -21.39 10.89 -0.51
N ASP A 141 -21.11 11.10 0.79
CA ASP A 141 -20.59 12.37 1.28
C ASP A 141 -19.07 12.43 1.08
N THR A 142 -18.67 13.26 0.12
CA THR A 142 -17.28 13.53 -0.22
C THR A 142 -16.81 14.93 0.20
N SER A 143 -17.53 15.57 1.11
CA SER A 143 -17.21 16.92 1.59
C SER A 143 -15.87 16.94 2.30
N GLY A 144 -14.96 17.79 1.83
CA GLY A 144 -13.61 17.89 2.41
C GLY A 144 -12.64 16.77 2.00
N TRP A 145 -13.08 15.78 1.23
CA TRP A 145 -12.21 14.72 0.75
C TRP A 145 -11.13 15.24 -0.20
N VAL A 146 -9.90 14.95 0.12
CA VAL A 146 -8.74 15.27 -0.72
C VAL A 146 -7.92 14.01 -0.93
N TYR A 147 -7.78 13.59 -2.17
CA TYR A 147 -6.96 12.44 -2.56
C TYR A 147 -6.16 12.78 -3.81
N LYS A 148 -4.86 12.71 -3.70
CA LYS A 148 -3.92 12.96 -4.80
C LYS A 148 -2.96 11.78 -4.98
N GLU A 149 -2.58 11.54 -6.23
CA GLU A 149 -1.55 10.56 -6.57
C GLU A 149 -0.42 11.21 -7.39
N LYS A 150 0.76 10.61 -7.32
CA LYS A 150 1.89 10.93 -8.18
C LYS A 150 2.51 9.65 -8.70
N VAL A 151 2.40 9.45 -10.00
CA VAL A 151 2.87 8.25 -10.69
C VAL A 151 4.09 8.55 -11.53
N LYS A 152 5.15 7.78 -11.36
CA LYS A 152 6.27 7.70 -12.29
C LYS A 152 6.29 6.32 -12.93
N ASN A 153 5.65 6.21 -14.08
CA ASN A 153 5.73 4.99 -14.88
C ASN A 153 7.13 4.86 -15.49
N ALA A 154 7.69 3.66 -15.49
CA ALA A 154 9.07 3.40 -15.96
C ALA A 154 9.28 3.76 -17.45
N SER A 155 8.24 3.69 -18.26
CA SER A 155 8.28 4.10 -19.68
C SER A 155 8.09 5.60 -19.89
N ALA A 156 7.59 6.34 -18.88
CA ALA A 156 7.32 7.77 -19.00
C ALA A 156 8.58 8.61 -18.71
N LYS A 157 8.74 9.73 -19.41
CA LYS A 157 9.86 10.66 -19.19
C LYS A 157 9.76 11.39 -17.84
N LYS A 158 8.54 11.67 -17.37
CA LYS A 158 8.28 12.47 -16.16
C LYS A 158 7.20 11.82 -15.31
N ALA A 159 7.23 12.10 -14.00
CA ALA A 159 6.14 11.79 -13.11
C ALA A 159 4.93 12.70 -13.40
N VAL A 160 3.73 12.15 -13.21
CA VAL A 160 2.45 12.85 -13.38
C VAL A 160 1.75 12.89 -12.03
N THR A 161 1.16 14.04 -11.70
CA THR A 161 0.32 14.21 -10.50
C THR A 161 -1.12 14.34 -10.92
N ASP A 162 -2.01 13.63 -10.22
CA ASP A 162 -3.44 13.66 -10.42
C ASP A 162 -4.22 13.90 -9.11
N THR A 163 -5.47 14.31 -9.23
CA THR A 163 -6.38 14.47 -8.10
C THR A 163 -7.52 13.47 -8.25
N LEU A 164 -7.54 12.46 -7.39
CA LEU A 164 -8.52 11.36 -7.45
C LEU A 164 -9.86 11.75 -6.79
N SER A 165 -9.84 12.68 -5.84
CA SER A 165 -11.04 13.21 -5.18
C SER A 165 -11.88 14.15 -6.06
N SER A 166 -11.52 14.36 -7.33
CA SER A 166 -12.30 15.17 -8.25
C SER A 166 -12.25 14.61 -9.67
N ALA A 167 -13.39 14.66 -10.36
CA ALA A 167 -13.45 14.22 -11.74
C ALA A 167 -12.56 15.10 -12.64
N ARG A 168 -11.73 14.47 -13.48
CA ARG A 168 -10.92 15.17 -14.49
C ARG A 168 -11.78 16.00 -15.44
N ASN A 169 -12.94 15.47 -15.81
CA ASN A 169 -13.92 16.15 -16.65
C ASN A 169 -15.23 16.31 -15.87
N LYS A 170 -15.34 17.42 -15.14
CA LYS A 170 -16.52 17.76 -14.32
C LYS A 170 -17.82 17.83 -15.15
N LYS A 171 -17.76 18.30 -16.39
CA LYS A 171 -18.94 18.40 -17.27
C LYS A 171 -19.47 17.00 -17.61
N GLN A 172 -18.60 16.07 -17.95
CA GLN A 172 -18.98 14.70 -18.23
C GLN A 172 -19.50 13.98 -16.98
N ALA A 173 -18.83 14.13 -15.85
CA ALA A 173 -19.25 13.55 -14.57
C ALA A 173 -20.66 14.05 -14.17
N ASN A 174 -20.90 15.36 -14.23
CA ASN A 174 -22.21 15.92 -13.92
C ASN A 174 -23.31 15.40 -14.85
N LYS A 175 -23.01 15.26 -16.16
CA LYS A 175 -23.96 14.68 -17.11
C LYS A 175 -24.35 13.26 -16.74
N LEU A 176 -23.37 12.40 -16.40
CA LEU A 176 -23.62 11.03 -15.98
C LEU A 176 -24.44 10.97 -14.68
N LEU A 177 -24.16 11.85 -13.71
CA LEU A 177 -24.94 11.92 -12.47
C LEU A 177 -26.38 12.36 -12.70
N GLU A 178 -26.63 13.27 -13.65
CA GLU A 178 -27.97 13.69 -14.03
C GLU A 178 -28.75 12.57 -14.76
N GLU A 179 -28.08 11.78 -15.61
CA GLU A 179 -28.67 10.61 -16.27
C GLU A 179 -29.05 9.54 -15.23
N GLN A 180 -28.17 9.22 -14.27
CA GLN A 180 -28.47 8.25 -13.20
C GLN A 180 -29.64 8.67 -12.29
N LYS A 181 -29.87 9.98 -12.10
CA LYS A 181 -31.02 10.48 -11.31
C LYS A 181 -32.35 10.36 -12.06
N LYS A 182 -32.34 10.27 -13.38
CA LYS A 182 -33.54 10.10 -14.21
C LYS A 182 -34.03 8.65 -14.30
N ASP A 183 -33.12 7.70 -14.04
CA ASP A 183 -33.38 6.25 -14.10
C ASP A 183 -33.80 5.67 -12.74
N LYS A 184 -33.91 6.49 -11.69
CA LYS A 184 -34.42 6.16 -10.35
C LYS A 184 -35.82 6.78 -10.15
#